data_a82d3d0a8c96cba98099cfe7893bb95c
#
_entry.id   a82d3d0a8c96cba98099cfe7893bb95c
#
_cell.length_a   1.000
_cell.length_b   1.000
_cell.length_c   1.000
_cell.angle_alpha   90.00
_cell.angle_beta   90.00
_cell.angle_gamma   90.00
#
_symmetry.space_group_name_H-M   'P 1'
#
loop_
_entity.id
_entity.type
_entity.pdbx_description
1 polymer ?
#
loop_
_entity_poly.entity_id
_entity_poly.type
_entity_poly.pdbx_seq_one_letter_code
_entity_poly.pdbx_strand_id
1 'polypeptide(L)'
;MKRASRIVQLPPYPFARWASHVESARQSGADVIRLDIGNPDLAPPEDVIEELCSAARRPDSHGYCGYRGIPALREAMAGYYERRFGVALDPRSAVIPLIGSKEGIVNLALACLDTGDLALVPNPGYAAYVMGAALAGAQVYRFPLNADKGYLPDLEAIPADVAARASLVWLNYPNNPTGATADLAFLGQAVSYARRHDLLLCHDAPYSDVTYEGYVAPSILQVPGAADVAIEFNSLSKTTNMAGWRIGMAVGNSAALEALAQVKSNVDSGLFRPLQEAAVKALATGDDWVAARNEVFHERLEILVEALNGAGFEARCPLAALYVWAEIPERLREMRLKTAELPSATDSERFALNLLRQTGVAVAPGSFFGSGGEHHVRISITVPTDRVRQAASRLLSFAASA
;
A
#
# COMPACT_ATOMS: atom_id res chain seq x y z
N MET A 1 -26.76 -3.77 -21.94
CA MET A 1 -25.92 -2.57 -21.85
C MET A 1 -24.52 -2.89 -22.37
N LYS A 2 -23.96 -2.12 -23.32
CA LYS A 2 -22.60 -2.31 -23.84
C LYS A 2 -21.61 -1.71 -22.83
N ARG A 3 -20.65 -2.50 -22.32
CA ARG A 3 -19.55 -1.99 -21.47
C ARG A 3 -18.44 -1.42 -22.35
N ALA A 4 -17.72 -0.40 -21.85
CA ALA A 4 -16.52 0.07 -22.52
C ALA A 4 -15.46 -1.03 -22.60
N SER A 5 -14.69 -1.09 -23.71
CA SER A 5 -13.68 -2.14 -23.93
C SER A 5 -12.65 -2.23 -22.79
N ARG A 6 -12.18 -1.09 -22.28
CA ARG A 6 -11.26 -1.04 -21.13
C ARG A 6 -11.82 -1.69 -19.86
N ILE A 7 -13.15 -1.65 -19.64
CA ILE A 7 -13.79 -2.29 -18.48
C ILE A 7 -13.96 -3.81 -18.71
N VAL A 8 -14.17 -4.22 -19.95
CA VAL A 8 -14.25 -5.66 -20.30
C VAL A 8 -12.87 -6.33 -20.13
N GLN A 9 -11.81 -5.61 -20.44
CA GLN A 9 -10.42 -6.09 -20.33
C GLN A 9 -9.86 -6.00 -18.90
N LEU A 10 -10.45 -5.16 -18.03
CA LEU A 10 -10.00 -4.99 -16.66
C LEU A 10 -10.32 -6.27 -15.85
N PRO A 11 -9.32 -6.97 -15.30
CA PRO A 11 -9.58 -8.14 -14.49
C PRO A 11 -10.30 -7.73 -13.19
N PRO A 12 -11.14 -8.62 -12.62
CA PRO A 12 -11.71 -8.36 -11.30
C PRO A 12 -10.62 -8.11 -10.26
N TYR A 13 -10.85 -7.14 -9.37
CA TYR A 13 -9.91 -6.85 -8.29
C TYR A 13 -9.70 -8.09 -7.40
N PRO A 14 -8.48 -8.62 -7.24
CA PRO A 14 -8.24 -9.92 -6.61
C PRO A 14 -8.86 -10.06 -5.22
N PHE A 15 -8.75 -9.03 -4.38
CA PHE A 15 -9.31 -9.02 -3.03
C PHE A 15 -10.85 -9.03 -3.00
N ALA A 16 -11.53 -8.57 -4.05
CA ALA A 16 -12.99 -8.64 -4.12
C ALA A 16 -13.47 -10.08 -4.29
N ARG A 17 -12.76 -10.88 -5.13
CA ARG A 17 -13.03 -12.32 -5.28
C ARG A 17 -12.71 -13.07 -3.98
N TRP A 18 -11.59 -12.76 -3.33
CA TRP A 18 -11.19 -13.35 -2.06
C TRP A 18 -12.22 -13.09 -0.95
N ALA A 19 -12.79 -11.88 -0.89
CA ALA A 19 -13.81 -11.52 0.09
C ALA A 19 -15.03 -12.44 0.06
N SER A 20 -15.42 -12.98 -1.10
CA SER A 20 -16.54 -13.93 -1.19
C SER A 20 -16.21 -15.28 -0.55
N HIS A 21 -14.97 -15.77 -0.64
CA HIS A 21 -14.55 -17.00 0.06
C HIS A 21 -14.55 -16.81 1.59
N VAL A 22 -14.06 -15.65 2.05
CA VAL A 22 -14.09 -15.29 3.47
C VAL A 22 -15.52 -15.20 4.00
N GLU A 23 -16.40 -14.56 3.26
CA GLU A 23 -17.80 -14.44 3.64
C GLU A 23 -18.52 -15.80 3.66
N SER A 24 -18.27 -16.65 2.67
CA SER A 24 -18.79 -18.02 2.67
C SER A 24 -18.33 -18.84 3.89
N ALA A 25 -17.06 -18.69 4.31
CA ALA A 25 -16.55 -19.33 5.51
C ALA A 25 -17.27 -18.84 6.78
N ARG A 26 -17.53 -17.54 6.89
CA ARG A 26 -18.31 -16.95 8.01
C ARG A 26 -19.76 -17.47 8.04
N GLN A 27 -20.41 -17.51 6.89
CA GLN A 27 -21.78 -18.00 6.78
C GLN A 27 -21.90 -19.49 7.13
N SER A 28 -20.84 -20.28 6.95
CA SER A 28 -20.78 -21.66 7.41
C SER A 28 -20.46 -21.81 8.90
N GLY A 29 -20.38 -20.71 9.66
CA GLY A 29 -20.15 -20.71 11.11
C GLY A 29 -18.68 -20.69 11.54
N ALA A 30 -17.73 -20.51 10.63
CA ALA A 30 -16.31 -20.43 10.97
C ALA A 30 -15.99 -19.10 11.71
N ASP A 31 -15.23 -19.21 12.80
CA ASP A 31 -14.61 -18.04 13.44
C ASP A 31 -13.40 -17.57 12.60
N VAL A 32 -13.66 -16.60 11.71
CA VAL A 32 -12.65 -16.12 10.75
C VAL A 32 -11.79 -15.01 11.33
N ILE A 33 -10.46 -15.22 11.28
CA ILE A 33 -9.42 -14.22 11.62
C ILE A 33 -8.84 -13.64 10.32
N ARG A 34 -9.03 -12.34 10.11
CA ARG A 34 -8.66 -11.62 8.87
C ARG A 34 -7.23 -11.11 8.92
N LEU A 35 -6.27 -11.89 8.41
CA LEU A 35 -4.87 -11.47 8.22
C LEU A 35 -4.54 -11.19 6.74
N ASP A 36 -5.55 -11.08 5.90
CA ASP A 36 -5.43 -10.82 4.45
C ASP A 36 -5.49 -9.32 4.11
N ILE A 37 -6.05 -8.48 4.99
CA ILE A 37 -6.23 -7.05 4.76
C ILE A 37 -5.33 -6.23 5.68
N GLY A 38 -4.54 -5.32 5.11
CA GLY A 38 -3.73 -4.37 5.88
C GLY A 38 -4.55 -3.16 6.35
N ASN A 39 -5.50 -3.37 7.23
CA ASN A 39 -6.36 -2.33 7.80
C ASN A 39 -6.06 -2.19 9.29
N PRO A 40 -5.29 -1.18 9.74
CA PRO A 40 -5.00 -0.97 11.15
C PRO A 40 -6.27 -1.05 12.00
N ASP A 41 -6.20 -1.83 13.08
CA ASP A 41 -7.30 -2.08 14.02
C ASP A 41 -7.28 -1.12 15.22
N LEU A 42 -6.12 -0.53 15.51
CA LEU A 42 -5.99 0.47 16.56
C LEU A 42 -6.65 1.78 16.16
N ALA A 43 -7.27 2.47 17.10
CA ALA A 43 -7.91 3.76 16.86
C ALA A 43 -6.88 4.85 16.49
N PRO A 44 -7.31 5.89 15.76
CA PRO A 44 -6.55 7.15 15.67
C PRO A 44 -6.34 7.78 17.06
N PRO A 45 -5.44 8.78 17.20
CA PRO A 45 -5.32 9.56 18.43
C PRO A 45 -6.69 10.17 18.84
N GLU A 46 -7.01 10.14 20.13
CA GLU A 46 -8.32 10.58 20.64
C GLU A 46 -8.61 12.06 20.30
N ASP A 47 -7.58 12.92 20.41
CA ASP A 47 -7.71 14.34 20.07
C ASP A 47 -7.99 14.61 18.59
N VAL A 48 -7.63 13.68 17.70
CA VAL A 48 -8.00 13.71 16.28
C VAL A 48 -9.48 13.37 16.08
N ILE A 49 -9.99 12.40 16.85
CA ILE A 49 -11.41 12.02 16.83
C ILE A 49 -12.27 13.17 17.37
N GLU A 50 -11.84 13.80 18.48
CA GLU A 50 -12.50 14.94 19.08
C GLU A 50 -12.55 16.14 18.12
N GLU A 51 -11.46 16.42 17.41
CA GLU A 51 -11.41 17.49 16.39
C GLU A 51 -12.43 17.23 15.27
N LEU A 52 -12.51 15.99 14.75
CA LEU A 52 -13.53 15.63 13.76
C LEU A 52 -14.94 15.90 14.29
N CYS A 53 -15.24 15.46 15.51
CA CYS A 53 -16.57 15.63 16.12
C CYS A 53 -16.90 17.10 16.35
N SER A 54 -15.94 17.89 16.81
CA SER A 54 -16.07 19.33 17.02
C SER A 54 -16.32 20.06 15.70
N ALA A 55 -15.47 19.80 14.70
CA ALA A 55 -15.58 20.42 13.39
C ALA A 55 -16.91 20.05 12.69
N ALA A 56 -17.36 18.81 12.80
CA ALA A 56 -18.61 18.36 12.18
C ALA A 56 -19.88 18.98 12.81
N ARG A 57 -19.80 19.52 14.03
CA ARG A 57 -20.93 20.20 14.66
C ARG A 57 -21.09 21.66 14.22
N ARG A 58 -20.07 22.23 13.59
CA ARG A 58 -20.13 23.64 13.15
C ARG A 58 -20.99 23.79 11.90
N PRO A 59 -21.94 24.73 11.87
CA PRO A 59 -22.86 24.92 10.73
C PRO A 59 -22.14 25.26 9.42
N ASP A 60 -20.98 25.89 9.48
CA ASP A 60 -20.19 26.33 8.32
C ASP A 60 -19.25 25.26 7.74
N SER A 61 -19.26 24.03 8.29
CA SER A 61 -18.35 22.95 7.91
C SER A 61 -18.87 22.02 6.81
N HIS A 62 -20.10 22.23 6.30
CA HIS A 62 -20.78 21.28 5.42
C HIS A 62 -20.74 21.65 3.93
N GLY A 63 -20.25 22.84 3.59
CA GLY A 63 -20.10 23.29 2.20
C GLY A 63 -18.90 22.67 1.49
N TYR A 64 -18.90 22.78 0.16
CA TYR A 64 -17.71 22.44 -0.64
C TYR A 64 -16.54 23.35 -0.27
N CYS A 65 -15.36 22.78 -0.07
CA CYS A 65 -14.16 23.51 0.34
C CYS A 65 -13.05 23.54 -0.73
N GLY A 66 -13.43 23.24 -1.98
CA GLY A 66 -12.53 23.30 -3.14
C GLY A 66 -11.77 21.99 -3.38
N TYR A 67 -11.30 21.84 -4.62
CA TYR A 67 -10.70 20.60 -5.13
C TYR A 67 -9.30 20.33 -4.59
N ARG A 68 -8.58 21.36 -4.15
CA ARG A 68 -7.21 21.26 -3.61
C ARG A 68 -7.15 21.19 -2.08
N GLY A 69 -8.31 21.02 -1.41
CA GLY A 69 -8.41 21.04 0.04
C GLY A 69 -8.18 22.42 0.67
N ILE A 70 -8.39 22.52 1.99
CA ILE A 70 -8.20 23.76 2.73
C ILE A 70 -6.70 24.13 2.83
N PRO A 71 -6.34 25.42 2.84
CA PRO A 71 -4.95 25.86 2.98
C PRO A 71 -4.25 25.24 4.20
N ALA A 72 -4.91 25.24 5.37
CA ALA A 72 -4.36 24.69 6.60
C ALA A 72 -3.94 23.21 6.47
N LEU A 73 -4.67 22.40 5.69
CA LEU A 73 -4.30 21.00 5.47
C LEU A 73 -3.04 20.89 4.62
N ARG A 74 -2.92 21.69 3.54
CA ARG A 74 -1.72 21.67 2.71
C ARG A 74 -0.49 22.17 3.45
N GLU A 75 -0.65 23.19 4.29
CA GLU A 75 0.39 23.70 5.18
C GLU A 75 0.81 22.64 6.20
N ALA A 76 -0.14 21.93 6.80
CA ALA A 76 0.15 20.83 7.73
C ALA A 76 0.87 19.66 7.04
N MET A 77 0.52 19.32 5.79
CA MET A 77 1.20 18.31 5.00
C MET A 77 2.64 18.72 4.66
N ALA A 78 2.85 19.98 4.25
CA ALA A 78 4.19 20.52 4.02
C ALA A 78 5.04 20.52 5.33
N GLY A 79 4.45 20.96 6.43
CA GLY A 79 5.10 20.94 7.75
C GLY A 79 5.42 19.53 8.25
N TYR A 80 4.60 18.52 7.92
CA TYR A 80 4.93 17.12 8.21
C TYR A 80 6.20 16.69 7.46
N TYR A 81 6.32 17.01 6.15
CA TYR A 81 7.51 16.69 5.37
C TYR A 81 8.76 17.41 5.88
N GLU A 82 8.64 18.67 6.29
CA GLU A 82 9.75 19.41 6.89
C GLU A 82 10.22 18.79 8.21
N ARG A 83 9.30 18.49 9.13
CA ARG A 83 9.65 17.88 10.43
C ARG A 83 10.19 16.47 10.28
N ARG A 84 9.55 15.64 9.43
CA ARG A 84 9.84 14.20 9.35
C ARG A 84 11.04 13.89 8.47
N PHE A 85 11.25 14.66 7.40
CA PHE A 85 12.24 14.38 6.37
C PHE A 85 13.21 15.53 6.11
N GLY A 86 13.03 16.69 6.74
CA GLY A 86 13.81 17.89 6.43
C GLY A 86 13.56 18.45 5.02
N VAL A 87 12.41 18.15 4.42
CA VAL A 87 12.05 18.54 3.06
C VAL A 87 11.09 19.71 3.09
N ALA A 88 11.53 20.88 2.61
CA ALA A 88 10.70 22.06 2.45
C ALA A 88 9.84 21.96 1.18
N LEU A 89 8.52 22.07 1.32
CA LEU A 89 7.55 22.03 0.23
C LEU A 89 6.72 23.32 0.19
N ASP A 90 6.49 23.86 -1.00
CA ASP A 90 5.48 24.91 -1.15
C ASP A 90 4.07 24.31 -1.06
N PRO A 91 3.27 24.67 -0.03
CA PRO A 91 1.92 24.10 0.16
C PRO A 91 0.93 24.46 -0.96
N ARG A 92 1.27 25.40 -1.84
CA ARG A 92 0.41 25.84 -2.95
C ARG A 92 0.62 25.00 -4.22
N SER A 93 1.88 24.64 -4.51
CA SER A 93 2.27 24.01 -5.78
C SER A 93 2.82 22.59 -5.63
N ALA A 94 3.39 22.25 -4.47
CA ALA A 94 4.08 20.98 -4.24
C ALA A 94 3.31 20.00 -3.35
N VAL A 95 2.03 20.27 -3.04
CA VAL A 95 1.18 19.45 -2.16
C VAL A 95 -0.25 19.38 -2.66
N ILE A 96 -0.85 18.19 -2.69
CA ILE A 96 -2.27 17.98 -2.94
C ILE A 96 -2.86 16.93 -2.00
N PRO A 97 -3.94 17.24 -1.25
CA PRO A 97 -4.71 16.25 -0.48
C PRO A 97 -5.48 15.29 -1.39
N LEU A 98 -5.55 14.01 -0.97
CA LEU A 98 -6.18 12.92 -1.71
C LEU A 98 -7.26 12.23 -0.88
N ILE A 99 -8.24 11.62 -1.54
CA ILE A 99 -9.22 10.70 -0.92
C ILE A 99 -8.56 9.32 -0.70
N GLY A 100 -7.45 9.33 0.09
CA GLY A 100 -6.49 8.25 0.25
C GLY A 100 -5.56 8.11 -0.96
N SER A 101 -4.34 7.58 -0.75
CA SER A 101 -3.30 7.49 -1.79
C SER A 101 -3.74 6.70 -3.03
N LYS A 102 -4.57 5.65 -2.88
CA LYS A 102 -5.04 4.85 -4.01
C LYS A 102 -5.80 5.66 -5.06
N GLU A 103 -6.62 6.62 -4.65
CA GLU A 103 -7.33 7.53 -5.57
C GLU A 103 -6.31 8.35 -6.37
N GLY A 104 -5.33 8.93 -5.69
CA GLY A 104 -4.28 9.70 -6.35
C GLY A 104 -3.42 8.88 -7.32
N ILE A 105 -3.09 7.62 -6.96
CA ILE A 105 -2.36 6.70 -7.83
C ILE A 105 -3.10 6.47 -9.16
N VAL A 106 -4.41 6.23 -9.09
CA VAL A 106 -5.24 6.02 -10.29
C VAL A 106 -5.40 7.30 -11.09
N ASN A 107 -5.68 8.42 -10.42
CA ASN A 107 -5.83 9.71 -11.09
C ASN A 107 -4.51 10.19 -11.73
N LEU A 108 -3.35 9.92 -11.11
CA LEU A 108 -2.06 10.21 -11.74
C LEU A 108 -1.86 9.38 -13.01
N ALA A 109 -2.21 8.09 -12.98
CA ALA A 109 -2.14 7.27 -14.20
C ALA A 109 -3.03 7.84 -15.32
N LEU A 110 -4.25 8.30 -14.99
CA LEU A 110 -5.14 8.95 -15.96
C LEU A 110 -4.62 10.30 -16.45
N ALA A 111 -3.82 10.99 -15.63
CA ALA A 111 -3.26 12.30 -15.96
C ALA A 111 -1.99 12.23 -16.83
N CYS A 112 -1.21 11.13 -16.69
CA CYS A 112 0.13 11.04 -17.25
C CYS A 112 0.32 9.90 -18.26
N LEU A 113 -0.73 9.10 -18.53
CA LEU A 113 -0.66 7.97 -19.47
C LEU A 113 -1.77 8.06 -20.51
N ASP A 114 -1.40 7.94 -21.77
CA ASP A 114 -2.29 7.76 -22.90
C ASP A 114 -2.39 6.29 -23.34
N THR A 115 -3.35 6.02 -24.23
CA THR A 115 -3.51 4.68 -24.83
C THR A 115 -2.25 4.26 -25.58
N GLY A 116 -1.62 3.18 -25.14
CA GLY A 116 -0.41 2.63 -25.75
C GLY A 116 0.88 3.03 -25.04
N ASP A 117 0.84 3.97 -24.11
CA ASP A 117 1.96 4.29 -23.25
C ASP A 117 2.37 3.11 -22.36
N LEU A 118 3.54 3.17 -21.76
CA LEU A 118 4.09 2.13 -20.93
C LEU A 118 4.41 2.63 -19.52
N ALA A 119 3.89 1.92 -18.52
CA ALA A 119 4.24 2.11 -17.11
C ALA A 119 5.16 0.99 -16.63
N LEU A 120 6.24 1.33 -15.94
CA LEU A 120 7.12 0.38 -15.25
C LEU A 120 6.56 0.13 -13.84
N VAL A 121 6.29 -1.14 -13.49
CA VAL A 121 5.68 -1.51 -12.20
C VAL A 121 6.41 -2.66 -11.54
N PRO A 122 6.52 -2.69 -10.20
CA PRO A 122 7.18 -3.78 -9.49
C PRO A 122 6.37 -5.09 -9.53
N ASN A 123 7.08 -6.23 -9.48
CA ASN A 123 6.51 -7.57 -9.38
C ASN A 123 7.32 -8.45 -8.40
N PRO A 124 6.80 -8.79 -7.21
CA PRO A 124 5.46 -8.47 -6.73
C PRO A 124 5.24 -6.97 -6.46
N GLY A 125 3.99 -6.50 -6.53
CA GLY A 125 3.66 -5.10 -6.31
C GLY A 125 2.18 -4.84 -6.03
N TYR A 126 1.87 -3.64 -5.59
CA TYR A 126 0.48 -3.27 -5.29
C TYR A 126 -0.34 -3.16 -6.57
N ALA A 127 -1.49 -3.85 -6.60
CA ALA A 127 -2.32 -3.97 -7.79
C ALA A 127 -2.83 -2.63 -8.37
N ALA A 128 -2.86 -1.56 -7.56
CA ALA A 128 -3.35 -0.26 -8.01
C ALA A 128 -2.52 0.34 -9.15
N TYR A 129 -1.21 0.06 -9.21
CA TYR A 129 -0.35 0.58 -10.28
C TYR A 129 -0.74 0.01 -11.64
N VAL A 130 -0.96 -1.30 -11.69
CA VAL A 130 -1.42 -2.01 -12.89
C VAL A 130 -2.84 -1.59 -13.29
N MET A 131 -3.73 -1.48 -12.29
CA MET A 131 -5.13 -1.10 -12.54
C MET A 131 -5.24 0.34 -13.01
N GLY A 132 -4.44 1.26 -12.47
CA GLY A 132 -4.38 2.65 -12.95
C GLY A 132 -3.93 2.74 -14.40
N ALA A 133 -2.85 2.07 -14.77
CA ALA A 133 -2.39 2.00 -16.16
C ALA A 133 -3.44 1.40 -17.10
N ALA A 134 -4.09 0.30 -16.68
CA ALA A 134 -5.16 -0.33 -17.48
C ALA A 134 -6.38 0.59 -17.68
N LEU A 135 -6.76 1.38 -16.68
CA LEU A 135 -7.84 2.36 -16.79
C LEU A 135 -7.48 3.51 -17.73
N ALA A 136 -6.22 3.91 -17.79
CA ALA A 136 -5.70 4.89 -18.76
C ALA A 136 -5.57 4.31 -20.19
N GLY A 137 -5.67 2.97 -20.36
CA GLY A 137 -5.45 2.29 -21.63
C GLY A 137 -3.98 2.03 -21.94
N ALA A 138 -3.11 2.22 -20.96
CA ALA A 138 -1.66 2.02 -21.06
C ALA A 138 -1.27 0.56 -20.83
N GLN A 139 -0.07 0.23 -21.29
CA GLN A 139 0.59 -1.05 -21.06
C GLN A 139 1.42 -1.02 -19.79
N VAL A 140 1.78 -2.20 -19.26
CA VAL A 140 2.69 -2.31 -18.13
C VAL A 140 3.85 -3.23 -18.45
N TYR A 141 5.05 -2.81 -18.08
CA TYR A 141 6.22 -3.67 -17.96
C TYR A 141 6.47 -3.96 -16.47
N ARG A 142 6.56 -5.25 -16.13
CA ARG A 142 6.74 -5.70 -14.75
C ARG A 142 8.22 -6.02 -14.52
N PHE A 143 8.91 -5.20 -13.72
CA PHE A 143 10.27 -5.53 -13.31
C PHE A 143 10.26 -6.37 -12.01
N PRO A 144 11.17 -7.37 -11.89
CA PRO A 144 11.18 -8.27 -10.76
C PRO A 144 11.72 -7.60 -9.49
N LEU A 145 11.12 -7.95 -8.35
CA LEU A 145 11.66 -7.73 -7.02
C LEU A 145 12.08 -9.09 -6.46
N ASN A 146 13.38 -9.35 -6.39
CA ASN A 146 13.93 -10.63 -5.99
C ASN A 146 14.41 -10.62 -4.53
N ALA A 147 14.21 -11.71 -3.81
CA ALA A 147 14.60 -11.85 -2.41
C ALA A 147 16.12 -11.77 -2.20
N ASP A 148 16.91 -12.31 -3.13
CA ASP A 148 18.38 -12.25 -3.11
C ASP A 148 18.95 -10.82 -3.25
N LYS A 149 18.15 -9.91 -3.79
CA LYS A 149 18.45 -8.46 -3.87
C LYS A 149 17.70 -7.63 -2.80
N GLY A 150 17.18 -8.27 -1.75
CA GLY A 150 16.39 -7.59 -0.71
C GLY A 150 15.11 -6.94 -1.23
N TYR A 151 14.56 -7.44 -2.33
CA TYR A 151 13.40 -6.87 -3.04
C TYR A 151 13.61 -5.43 -3.55
N LEU A 152 14.86 -5.02 -3.75
CA LEU A 152 15.19 -3.79 -4.49
C LEU A 152 15.31 -4.13 -5.98
N PRO A 153 14.70 -3.35 -6.89
CA PRO A 153 14.83 -3.59 -8.32
C PRO A 153 16.22 -3.20 -8.84
N ASP A 154 16.67 -3.94 -9.81
CA ASP A 154 17.77 -3.55 -10.67
C ASP A 154 17.18 -2.78 -11.87
N LEU A 155 17.09 -1.45 -11.74
CA LEU A 155 16.50 -0.60 -12.77
C LEU A 155 17.32 -0.61 -14.07
N GLU A 156 18.66 -0.80 -13.97
CA GLU A 156 19.55 -0.86 -15.13
C GLU A 156 19.37 -2.17 -15.94
N ALA A 157 18.75 -3.20 -15.33
CA ALA A 157 18.41 -4.43 -16.04
C ALA A 157 17.12 -4.31 -16.89
N ILE A 158 16.39 -3.20 -16.81
CA ILE A 158 15.23 -2.94 -17.68
C ILE A 158 15.75 -2.71 -19.10
N PRO A 159 15.22 -3.45 -20.12
CA PRO A 159 15.67 -3.28 -21.50
C PRO A 159 15.59 -1.82 -21.97
N ALA A 160 16.61 -1.35 -22.68
CA ALA A 160 16.72 0.05 -23.08
C ALA A 160 15.55 0.52 -23.97
N ASP A 161 15.03 -0.35 -24.82
CA ASP A 161 13.84 -0.09 -25.65
C ASP A 161 12.55 0.01 -24.84
N VAL A 162 12.46 -0.72 -23.73
CA VAL A 162 11.36 -0.62 -22.76
C VAL A 162 11.47 0.70 -21.98
N ALA A 163 12.65 1.02 -21.44
CA ALA A 163 12.87 2.25 -20.70
C ALA A 163 12.59 3.51 -21.56
N ALA A 164 13.01 3.49 -22.83
CA ALA A 164 12.81 4.60 -23.77
C ALA A 164 11.32 4.84 -24.16
N ARG A 165 10.44 3.86 -23.94
CA ARG A 165 9.00 3.95 -24.23
C ARG A 165 8.16 4.22 -23.00
N ALA A 166 8.75 4.09 -21.82
CA ALA A 166 8.03 4.26 -20.57
C ALA A 166 7.79 5.74 -20.27
N SER A 167 6.64 6.07 -19.68
CA SER A 167 6.27 7.41 -19.24
C SER A 167 6.46 7.58 -17.74
N LEU A 168 6.26 6.50 -16.95
CA LEU A 168 6.41 6.55 -15.51
C LEU A 168 6.93 5.22 -14.93
N VAL A 169 7.52 5.31 -13.73
CA VAL A 169 7.99 4.16 -12.95
C VAL A 169 7.46 4.24 -11.53
N TRP A 170 6.87 3.12 -11.04
CA TRP A 170 6.39 3.00 -9.67
C TRP A 170 7.42 2.32 -8.78
N LEU A 171 7.70 2.94 -7.63
CA LEU A 171 8.41 2.35 -6.51
C LEU A 171 7.52 2.41 -5.27
N ASN A 172 7.67 1.46 -4.35
CA ASN A 172 6.94 1.43 -3.10
C ASN A 172 7.86 0.97 -1.97
N TYR A 173 8.27 1.89 -1.12
CA TYR A 173 9.11 1.60 0.05
C TYR A 173 8.70 2.50 1.23
N PRO A 174 8.51 1.92 2.45
CA PRO A 174 8.50 0.47 2.74
C PRO A 174 7.45 -0.29 1.91
N ASN A 175 7.82 -1.50 1.47
CA ASN A 175 7.13 -2.20 0.39
C ASN A 175 5.90 -3.01 0.86
N ASN A 176 4.84 -2.94 0.10
CA ASN A 176 3.73 -3.87 0.11
C ASN A 176 3.78 -4.71 -1.18
N PRO A 177 4.02 -6.05 -1.13
CA PRO A 177 3.73 -6.91 0.02
C PRO A 177 4.93 -7.31 0.88
N THR A 178 6.17 -7.03 0.48
CA THR A 178 7.36 -7.72 0.98
C THR A 178 7.86 -7.23 2.36
N GLY A 179 7.45 -6.03 2.79
CA GLY A 179 8.01 -5.37 3.98
C GLY A 179 9.44 -4.83 3.77
N ALA A 180 9.98 -4.95 2.55
CA ALA A 180 11.33 -4.48 2.22
C ALA A 180 11.45 -2.96 2.37
N THR A 181 12.65 -2.52 2.69
CA THR A 181 13.00 -1.11 2.90
C THR A 181 14.01 -0.65 1.86
N ALA A 182 14.07 0.65 1.62
CA ALA A 182 15.06 1.28 0.76
C ALA A 182 15.82 2.36 1.54
N ASP A 183 17.06 2.60 1.19
CA ASP A 183 17.88 3.70 1.70
C ASP A 183 17.93 4.88 0.70
N LEU A 184 18.50 5.99 1.15
CA LEU A 184 18.68 7.18 0.30
C LEU A 184 19.61 6.92 -0.89
N ALA A 185 20.56 6.00 -0.78
CA ALA A 185 21.49 5.67 -1.87
C ALA A 185 20.72 5.02 -3.03
N PHE A 186 19.86 4.04 -2.73
CA PHE A 186 18.99 3.42 -3.73
C PHE A 186 17.99 4.43 -4.33
N LEU A 187 17.37 5.27 -3.50
CA LEU A 187 16.45 6.30 -3.99
C LEU A 187 17.17 7.31 -4.91
N GLY A 188 18.44 7.64 -4.60
CA GLY A 188 19.30 8.45 -5.46
C GLY A 188 19.58 7.81 -6.83
N GLN A 189 19.82 6.51 -6.87
CA GLN A 189 19.94 5.75 -8.11
C GLN A 189 18.64 5.79 -8.94
N ALA A 190 17.49 5.62 -8.27
CA ALA A 190 16.18 5.68 -8.93
C ALA A 190 15.88 7.07 -9.52
N VAL A 191 16.19 8.15 -8.79
CA VAL A 191 16.06 9.52 -9.30
C VAL A 191 16.98 9.75 -10.52
N SER A 192 18.21 9.26 -10.45
CA SER A 192 19.17 9.37 -11.56
C SER A 192 18.70 8.58 -12.79
N TYR A 193 18.14 7.38 -12.58
CA TYR A 193 17.55 6.57 -13.64
C TYR A 193 16.35 7.28 -14.29
N ALA A 194 15.42 7.78 -13.50
CA ALA A 194 14.24 8.49 -13.99
C ALA A 194 14.62 9.73 -14.82
N ARG A 195 15.61 10.49 -14.36
CA ARG A 195 16.12 11.66 -15.09
C ARG A 195 16.76 11.30 -16.44
N ARG A 196 17.56 10.21 -16.49
CA ARG A 196 18.20 9.77 -17.75
C ARG A 196 17.20 9.31 -18.80
N HIS A 197 16.07 8.75 -18.37
CA HIS A 197 15.06 8.16 -19.27
C HIS A 197 13.81 9.03 -19.41
N ASP A 198 13.83 10.27 -18.91
CA ASP A 198 12.69 11.21 -18.93
C ASP A 198 11.40 10.59 -18.37
N LEU A 199 11.50 9.88 -17.24
CA LEU A 199 10.41 9.20 -16.57
C LEU A 199 9.88 10.02 -15.40
N LEU A 200 8.57 10.01 -15.17
CA LEU A 200 8.01 10.41 -13.89
C LEU A 200 8.20 9.27 -12.87
N LEU A 201 8.98 9.53 -11.82
CA LEU A 201 9.21 8.59 -10.73
C LEU A 201 8.12 8.74 -9.66
N CYS A 202 7.30 7.72 -9.52
CA CYS A 202 6.18 7.67 -8.57
C CYS A 202 6.58 6.81 -7.36
N HIS A 203 6.73 7.42 -6.20
CA HIS A 203 7.07 6.73 -4.95
C HIS A 203 5.85 6.63 -4.04
N ASP A 204 5.35 5.42 -3.80
CA ASP A 204 4.23 5.15 -2.88
C ASP A 204 4.81 4.77 -1.50
N ALA A 205 4.70 5.68 -0.52
CA ALA A 205 5.36 5.59 0.77
C ALA A 205 4.38 5.67 1.98
N PRO A 206 3.25 4.94 1.98
CA PRO A 206 2.25 5.06 3.05
C PRO A 206 2.70 4.46 4.39
N TYR A 207 3.80 3.71 4.42
CA TYR A 207 4.31 3.03 5.63
C TYR A 207 5.51 3.74 6.25
N SER A 208 5.80 4.98 5.87
CA SER A 208 6.99 5.71 6.32
C SER A 208 7.09 5.86 7.85
N ASP A 209 5.95 5.87 8.58
CA ASP A 209 5.90 5.93 10.04
C ASP A 209 5.56 4.57 10.70
N VAL A 210 5.49 3.50 9.92
CA VAL A 210 5.29 2.14 10.41
C VAL A 210 6.62 1.41 10.31
N THR A 211 7.50 1.69 11.29
CA THR A 211 8.91 1.25 11.29
C THR A 211 9.28 0.67 12.65
N TYR A 212 10.25 -0.22 12.67
CA TYR A 212 10.66 -1.02 13.80
C TYR A 212 12.19 -0.99 13.96
N GLU A 213 12.70 -1.38 15.14
CA GLU A 213 14.13 -1.56 15.41
C GLU A 213 15.01 -0.34 15.05
N GLY A 214 14.47 0.87 15.22
CA GLY A 214 15.20 2.11 14.93
C GLY A 214 15.35 2.44 13.44
N TYR A 215 14.74 1.66 12.54
CA TYR A 215 14.74 2.02 11.12
C TYR A 215 13.92 3.29 10.89
N VAL A 216 14.48 4.20 10.11
CA VAL A 216 13.85 5.47 9.70
C VAL A 216 13.68 5.45 8.19
N ALA A 217 12.44 5.33 7.72
CA ALA A 217 12.15 5.35 6.29
C ALA A 217 12.45 6.73 5.68
N PRO A 218 13.22 6.81 4.60
CA PRO A 218 13.47 8.07 3.89
C PRO A 218 12.31 8.46 2.98
N SER A 219 12.19 9.75 2.68
CA SER A 219 11.43 10.25 1.54
C SER A 219 12.32 10.35 0.31
N ILE A 220 11.77 10.04 -0.88
CA ILE A 220 12.49 10.24 -2.14
C ILE A 220 12.86 11.72 -2.36
N LEU A 221 12.07 12.64 -1.80
CA LEU A 221 12.28 14.07 -1.92
C LEU A 221 13.48 14.59 -1.10
N GLN A 222 14.10 13.76 -0.25
CA GLN A 222 15.40 14.06 0.38
C GLN A 222 16.56 13.96 -0.62
N VAL A 223 16.36 13.28 -1.75
CA VAL A 223 17.38 13.21 -2.81
C VAL A 223 17.44 14.54 -3.54
N PRO A 224 18.62 15.17 -3.66
CA PRO A 224 18.76 16.46 -4.35
C PRO A 224 18.21 16.42 -5.79
N GLY A 225 17.32 17.37 -6.11
CA GLY A 225 16.67 17.47 -7.41
C GLY A 225 15.58 16.42 -7.68
N ALA A 226 15.19 15.60 -6.71
CA ALA A 226 14.11 14.63 -6.90
C ALA A 226 12.78 15.31 -7.26
N ALA A 227 12.50 16.49 -6.73
CA ALA A 227 11.26 17.23 -7.03
C ALA A 227 11.10 17.58 -8.53
N ASP A 228 12.18 17.55 -9.32
CA ASP A 228 12.10 17.79 -10.77
C ASP A 228 11.49 16.60 -11.52
N VAL A 229 11.62 15.37 -11.00
CA VAL A 229 11.25 14.12 -11.70
C VAL A 229 10.40 13.18 -10.85
N ALA A 230 10.14 13.48 -9.58
CA ALA A 230 9.46 12.56 -8.68
C ALA A 230 8.21 13.16 -8.03
N ILE A 231 7.21 12.30 -7.84
CA ILE A 231 6.02 12.52 -7.00
C ILE A 231 5.96 11.42 -5.94
N GLU A 232 5.71 11.81 -4.68
CA GLU A 232 5.57 10.87 -3.58
C GLU A 232 4.14 10.86 -3.05
N PHE A 233 3.63 9.66 -2.77
CA PHE A 233 2.32 9.43 -2.16
C PHE A 233 2.47 8.98 -0.72
N ASN A 234 1.78 9.64 0.19
CA ASN A 234 1.70 9.24 1.59
C ASN A 234 0.23 9.17 2.06
N SER A 235 -0.03 8.52 3.19
CA SER A 235 -1.40 8.26 3.63
C SER A 235 -1.54 8.21 5.14
N LEU A 236 -2.47 8.99 5.69
CA LEU A 236 -2.86 8.91 7.09
C LEU A 236 -3.53 7.57 7.47
N SER A 237 -3.89 6.76 6.46
CA SER A 237 -4.43 5.41 6.68
C SER A 237 -3.50 4.54 7.54
N LYS A 238 -2.16 4.75 7.46
CA LYS A 238 -1.16 3.96 8.17
C LYS A 238 -0.41 4.78 9.22
N THR A 239 -0.12 6.04 8.91
CA THR A 239 0.58 6.96 9.81
C THR A 239 -0.18 7.17 11.12
N THR A 240 -1.50 7.35 11.06
CA THR A 240 -2.36 7.63 12.23
C THR A 240 -3.59 6.73 12.31
N ASN A 241 -3.54 5.52 11.72
CA ASN A 241 -4.61 4.51 11.74
C ASN A 241 -5.96 4.97 11.17
N MET A 242 -5.95 5.94 10.26
CA MET A 242 -7.15 6.55 9.67
C MET A 242 -7.57 5.89 8.35
N ALA A 243 -7.45 4.57 8.22
CA ALA A 243 -7.69 3.87 6.95
C ALA A 243 -9.09 4.09 6.37
N GLY A 244 -10.12 4.06 7.22
CA GLY A 244 -11.52 4.31 6.84
C GLY A 244 -11.84 5.77 6.53
N TRP A 245 -11.02 6.71 6.99
CA TRP A 245 -11.26 8.16 6.84
C TRP A 245 -10.89 8.68 5.45
N ARG A 246 -10.14 7.91 4.68
CA ARG A 246 -9.78 8.19 3.30
C ARG A 246 -9.03 9.50 3.10
N ILE A 247 -7.94 9.72 3.84
CA ILE A 247 -7.06 10.87 3.70
C ILE A 247 -5.65 10.42 3.34
N GLY A 248 -5.10 11.02 2.30
CA GLY A 248 -3.72 10.88 1.85
C GLY A 248 -3.23 12.16 1.22
N MET A 249 -2.02 12.14 0.71
CA MET A 249 -1.41 13.26 0.02
C MET A 249 -0.52 12.78 -1.13
N ALA A 250 -0.37 13.63 -2.14
CA ALA A 250 0.71 13.57 -3.11
C ALA A 250 1.54 14.84 -3.01
N VAL A 251 2.85 14.70 -3.09
CA VAL A 251 3.81 15.80 -2.94
C VAL A 251 4.97 15.65 -3.93
N GLY A 252 5.65 16.76 -4.26
CA GLY A 252 6.83 16.76 -5.10
C GLY A 252 6.66 17.52 -6.41
N ASN A 253 6.86 16.86 -7.56
CA ASN A 253 6.86 17.50 -8.87
C ASN A 253 5.58 18.29 -9.13
N SER A 254 5.70 19.61 -9.29
CA SER A 254 4.55 20.52 -9.39
C SER A 254 3.75 20.33 -10.69
N ALA A 255 4.40 19.95 -11.78
CA ALA A 255 3.72 19.71 -13.07
C ALA A 255 2.86 18.42 -12.99
N ALA A 256 3.39 17.34 -12.38
CA ALA A 256 2.64 16.12 -12.16
C ALA A 256 1.47 16.34 -11.19
N LEU A 257 1.68 17.15 -10.13
CA LEU A 257 0.61 17.51 -9.20
C LEU A 257 -0.47 18.37 -9.85
N GLU A 258 -0.12 19.25 -10.78
CA GLU A 258 -1.11 20.05 -11.52
C GLU A 258 -1.95 19.16 -12.45
N ALA A 259 -1.31 18.24 -13.17
CA ALA A 259 -2.00 17.27 -14.02
C ALA A 259 -2.95 16.37 -13.18
N LEU A 260 -2.47 15.88 -12.02
CA LEU A 260 -3.28 15.13 -11.06
C LEU A 260 -4.48 15.96 -10.57
N ALA A 261 -4.26 17.24 -10.22
CA ALA A 261 -5.31 18.14 -9.76
C ALA A 261 -6.37 18.38 -10.84
N GLN A 262 -5.96 18.46 -12.10
CA GLN A 262 -6.88 18.63 -13.23
C GLN A 262 -7.82 17.42 -13.36
N VAL A 263 -7.30 16.18 -13.29
CA VAL A 263 -8.13 14.96 -13.28
C VAL A 263 -9.04 14.96 -12.05
N LYS A 264 -8.46 15.20 -10.86
CA LYS A 264 -9.19 15.19 -9.59
C LYS A 264 -10.37 16.16 -9.59
N SER A 265 -10.21 17.37 -10.09
CA SER A 265 -11.27 18.38 -10.15
C SER A 265 -12.44 18.01 -11.07
N ASN A 266 -12.24 17.04 -11.97
CA ASN A 266 -13.28 16.49 -12.84
C ASN A 266 -13.89 15.17 -12.33
N VAL A 267 -13.30 14.56 -11.28
CA VAL A 267 -13.70 13.26 -10.72
C VAL A 267 -14.41 13.43 -9.38
N ASP A 268 -13.96 14.34 -8.53
CA ASP A 268 -14.53 14.58 -7.19
C ASP A 268 -14.68 16.05 -6.86
N SER A 269 -15.28 16.37 -5.72
CA SER A 269 -15.49 17.74 -5.21
C SER A 269 -14.67 18.03 -3.95
N GLY A 270 -13.60 17.27 -3.71
CA GLY A 270 -12.72 17.42 -2.56
C GLY A 270 -13.20 16.63 -1.32
N LEU A 271 -12.41 16.75 -0.27
CA LEU A 271 -12.65 16.07 1.01
C LEU A 271 -13.64 16.87 1.86
N PHE A 272 -14.44 16.17 2.66
CA PHE A 272 -15.27 16.75 3.70
C PHE A 272 -14.44 17.62 4.66
N ARG A 273 -14.84 18.88 4.90
CA ARG A 273 -14.03 19.84 5.66
C ARG A 273 -13.65 19.38 7.07
N PRO A 274 -14.55 18.82 7.90
CA PRO A 274 -14.18 18.29 9.20
C PRO A 274 -13.09 17.22 9.17
N LEU A 275 -13.08 16.37 8.15
CA LEU A 275 -12.00 15.39 7.96
C LEU A 275 -10.66 16.07 7.68
N GLN A 276 -10.67 17.16 6.94
CA GLN A 276 -9.45 17.91 6.65
C GLN A 276 -8.88 18.59 7.90
N GLU A 277 -9.74 19.15 8.75
CA GLU A 277 -9.34 19.76 10.01
C GLU A 277 -8.81 18.72 11.00
N ALA A 278 -9.46 17.56 11.12
CA ALA A 278 -8.94 16.43 11.88
C ALA A 278 -7.60 15.91 11.33
N ALA A 279 -7.40 15.94 10.01
CA ALA A 279 -6.13 15.57 9.39
C ALA A 279 -5.01 16.55 9.71
N VAL A 280 -5.29 17.85 9.83
CA VAL A 280 -4.34 18.84 10.32
C VAL A 280 -3.83 18.45 11.71
N LYS A 281 -4.75 18.06 12.59
CA LYS A 281 -4.43 17.58 13.94
C LYS A 281 -3.61 16.28 13.91
N ALA A 282 -4.02 15.32 13.06
CA ALA A 282 -3.35 14.03 12.89
C ALA A 282 -1.90 14.17 12.39
N LEU A 283 -1.64 15.12 11.48
CA LEU A 283 -0.30 15.40 10.98
C LEU A 283 0.61 16.02 12.06
N ALA A 284 0.06 16.54 13.13
CA ALA A 284 0.79 17.05 14.29
C ALA A 284 0.96 16.02 15.43
N THR A 285 0.51 14.78 15.23
CA THR A 285 0.68 13.70 16.22
C THR A 285 2.17 13.50 16.55
N GLY A 286 2.47 13.46 17.84
CA GLY A 286 3.85 13.33 18.34
C GLY A 286 4.45 11.94 18.15
N ASP A 287 5.77 11.87 18.16
CA ASP A 287 6.55 10.65 17.96
C ASP A 287 6.26 9.58 19.02
N ASP A 288 5.91 9.98 20.26
CA ASP A 288 5.59 9.06 21.35
C ASP A 288 4.36 8.19 21.03
N TRP A 289 3.32 8.77 20.41
CA TRP A 289 2.15 8.01 20.01
C TRP A 289 2.48 7.04 18.88
N VAL A 290 3.28 7.48 17.90
CA VAL A 290 3.76 6.65 16.80
C VAL A 290 4.60 5.49 17.32
N ALA A 291 5.51 5.75 18.24
CA ALA A 291 6.36 4.74 18.89
C ALA A 291 5.52 3.69 19.64
N ALA A 292 4.61 4.12 20.51
CA ALA A 292 3.75 3.21 21.27
C ALA A 292 2.88 2.33 20.36
N ARG A 293 2.35 2.88 19.28
CA ARG A 293 1.62 2.09 18.26
C ARG A 293 2.54 1.08 17.56
N ASN A 294 3.75 1.48 17.19
CA ASN A 294 4.71 0.62 16.50
C ASN A 294 5.19 -0.53 17.40
N GLU A 295 5.32 -0.33 18.71
CA GLU A 295 5.61 -1.40 19.67
C GLU A 295 4.53 -2.50 19.63
N VAL A 296 3.24 -2.13 19.62
CA VAL A 296 2.16 -3.09 19.51
C VAL A 296 2.22 -3.86 18.20
N PHE A 297 2.52 -3.20 17.10
CA PHE A 297 2.66 -3.86 15.80
C PHE A 297 3.89 -4.76 15.74
N HIS A 298 5.00 -4.35 16.33
CA HIS A 298 6.22 -5.16 16.40
C HIS A 298 6.01 -6.45 17.20
N GLU A 299 5.39 -6.38 18.40
CA GLU A 299 5.00 -7.56 19.17
C GLU A 299 4.19 -8.56 18.33
N ARG A 300 3.23 -8.06 17.55
CA ARG A 300 2.38 -8.91 16.70
C ARG A 300 3.19 -9.56 15.56
N LEU A 301 4.17 -8.85 15.00
CA LEU A 301 5.07 -9.40 13.98
C LEU A 301 5.92 -10.53 14.57
N GLU A 302 6.49 -10.33 15.76
CA GLU A 302 7.31 -11.35 16.45
C GLU A 302 6.50 -12.63 16.69
N ILE A 303 5.28 -12.52 17.26
CA ILE A 303 4.38 -13.66 17.48
C ILE A 303 4.10 -14.41 16.18
N LEU A 304 3.83 -13.69 15.11
CA LEU A 304 3.48 -14.28 13.83
C LEU A 304 4.69 -14.95 13.16
N VAL A 305 5.85 -14.30 13.19
CA VAL A 305 7.10 -14.83 12.61
C VAL A 305 7.56 -16.08 13.35
N GLU A 306 7.49 -16.10 14.68
CA GLU A 306 7.78 -17.29 15.49
C GLU A 306 6.90 -18.48 15.07
N ALA A 307 5.58 -18.24 14.94
CA ALA A 307 4.64 -19.29 14.54
C ALA A 307 4.87 -19.77 13.10
N LEU A 308 5.17 -18.85 12.17
CA LEU A 308 5.49 -19.19 10.78
C LEU A 308 6.74 -20.08 10.73
N ASN A 309 7.80 -19.72 11.43
CA ASN A 309 9.04 -20.51 11.48
C ASN A 309 8.80 -21.89 12.13
N GLY A 310 7.98 -21.94 13.19
CA GLY A 310 7.53 -23.22 13.79
C GLY A 310 6.70 -24.08 12.83
N ALA A 311 6.02 -23.46 11.87
CA ALA A 311 5.27 -24.13 10.81
C ALA A 311 6.12 -24.48 9.57
N GLY A 312 7.42 -24.19 9.61
CA GLY A 312 8.39 -24.52 8.55
C GLY A 312 8.53 -23.48 7.45
N PHE A 313 8.01 -22.26 7.64
CA PHE A 313 8.32 -21.11 6.78
C PHE A 313 9.70 -20.53 7.13
N GLU A 314 10.30 -19.80 6.20
CA GLU A 314 11.50 -19.00 6.45
C GLU A 314 11.10 -17.52 6.52
N ALA A 315 10.42 -17.14 7.61
CA ALA A 315 9.92 -15.79 7.81
C ALA A 315 10.88 -14.95 8.66
N ARG A 316 10.94 -13.65 8.39
CA ARG A 316 11.69 -12.66 9.17
C ARG A 316 10.79 -11.48 9.54
N CYS A 317 11.03 -10.87 10.70
CA CYS A 317 10.40 -9.62 11.04
C CYS A 317 10.88 -8.54 10.06
N PRO A 318 9.94 -7.83 9.40
CA PRO A 318 10.32 -6.71 8.56
C PRO A 318 10.70 -5.51 9.42
N LEU A 319 11.59 -4.64 8.92
CA LEU A 319 11.92 -3.37 9.56
C LEU A 319 10.83 -2.31 9.42
N ALA A 320 9.82 -2.57 8.60
CA ALA A 320 8.72 -1.63 8.35
C ALA A 320 7.47 -2.32 7.75
N ALA A 321 6.39 -1.57 7.62
CA ALA A 321 5.08 -1.99 7.13
C ALA A 321 4.31 -2.90 8.11
N LEU A 322 3.18 -3.45 7.65
CA LEU A 322 2.21 -4.19 8.48
C LEU A 322 2.12 -5.66 8.07
N TYR A 323 3.14 -6.18 7.39
CA TYR A 323 3.05 -7.46 6.69
C TYR A 323 4.26 -8.34 6.91
N VAL A 324 4.00 -9.63 7.08
CA VAL A 324 4.99 -10.67 6.83
C VAL A 324 4.75 -11.22 5.43
N TRP A 325 5.80 -11.24 4.62
CA TRP A 325 5.85 -11.88 3.31
C TRP A 325 6.62 -13.17 3.44
N ALA A 326 5.95 -14.29 3.26
CA ALA A 326 6.55 -15.59 3.52
C ALA A 326 6.36 -16.55 2.35
N GLU A 327 7.44 -17.22 1.96
CA GLU A 327 7.37 -18.31 0.99
C GLU A 327 6.70 -19.52 1.63
N ILE A 328 5.74 -20.11 0.92
CA ILE A 328 4.98 -21.27 1.39
C ILE A 328 5.90 -22.51 1.29
N PRO A 329 6.16 -23.25 2.38
CA PRO A 329 6.92 -24.49 2.34
C PRO A 329 6.37 -25.48 1.31
N GLU A 330 7.25 -26.15 0.58
CA GLU A 330 6.87 -27.07 -0.51
C GLU A 330 5.82 -28.09 -0.08
N ARG A 331 6.00 -28.74 1.09
CA ARG A 331 5.03 -29.69 1.66
C ARG A 331 3.62 -29.10 1.83
N LEU A 332 3.52 -27.79 2.11
CA LEU A 332 2.23 -27.11 2.26
C LEU A 332 1.65 -26.67 0.91
N ARG A 333 2.49 -26.44 -0.11
CA ARG A 333 2.06 -26.17 -1.49
C ARG A 333 1.45 -27.40 -2.15
N GLU A 334 1.96 -28.58 -1.84
CA GLU A 334 1.51 -29.86 -2.41
C GLU A 334 0.21 -30.37 -1.80
N MET A 335 -0.28 -29.75 -0.71
CA MET A 335 -1.57 -30.10 -0.12
C MET A 335 -2.71 -29.97 -1.13
N ARG A 336 -3.30 -31.10 -1.50
CA ARG A 336 -4.43 -31.13 -2.43
C ARG A 336 -5.68 -30.52 -1.78
N LEU A 337 -6.28 -29.55 -2.44
CA LEU A 337 -7.67 -29.19 -2.16
C LEU A 337 -8.55 -30.43 -2.42
N LYS A 338 -9.35 -30.86 -1.42
CA LYS A 338 -10.32 -31.95 -1.57
C LYS A 338 -11.47 -31.62 -2.54
N THR A 339 -11.45 -30.43 -3.19
CA THR A 339 -12.52 -29.95 -4.05
C THR A 339 -12.00 -29.53 -5.42
N ALA A 340 -12.70 -30.01 -6.47
CA ALA A 340 -12.50 -29.67 -7.88
C ALA A 340 -12.89 -28.21 -8.24
N GLU A 341 -13.10 -27.33 -7.25
CA GLU A 341 -13.80 -26.05 -7.43
C GLU A 341 -12.96 -24.91 -8.02
N LEU A 342 -11.63 -25.05 -8.11
CA LEU A 342 -10.77 -24.00 -8.67
C LEU A 342 -9.66 -24.60 -9.55
N PRO A 343 -9.98 -25.08 -10.75
CA PRO A 343 -8.96 -25.68 -11.64
C PRO A 343 -7.88 -24.70 -12.11
N SER A 344 -8.13 -23.39 -12.00
CA SER A 344 -7.21 -22.31 -12.39
C SER A 344 -6.56 -21.60 -11.21
N ALA A 345 -6.72 -22.07 -9.95
CA ALA A 345 -6.11 -21.45 -8.79
C ALA A 345 -4.60 -21.65 -8.76
N THR A 346 -3.89 -20.59 -8.40
CA THR A 346 -2.44 -20.62 -8.18
C THR A 346 -2.09 -21.37 -6.90
N ASP A 347 -0.82 -21.73 -6.68
CA ASP A 347 -0.38 -22.41 -5.46
C ASP A 347 -0.70 -21.59 -4.21
N SER A 348 -0.43 -20.29 -4.25
CA SER A 348 -0.74 -19.39 -3.14
C SER A 348 -2.24 -19.27 -2.88
N GLU A 349 -3.09 -19.27 -3.91
CA GLU A 349 -4.55 -19.27 -3.74
C GLU A 349 -5.04 -20.59 -3.13
N ARG A 350 -4.51 -21.73 -3.57
CA ARG A 350 -4.85 -23.05 -3.00
C ARG A 350 -4.45 -23.16 -1.54
N PHE A 351 -3.24 -22.73 -1.21
CA PHE A 351 -2.77 -22.71 0.17
C PHE A 351 -3.67 -21.83 1.05
N ALA A 352 -3.89 -20.59 0.66
CA ALA A 352 -4.69 -19.64 1.43
C ALA A 352 -6.14 -20.14 1.64
N LEU A 353 -6.73 -20.78 0.62
CA LEU A 353 -8.08 -21.34 0.72
C LEU A 353 -8.13 -22.57 1.64
N ASN A 354 -7.10 -23.43 1.61
CA ASN A 354 -6.97 -24.56 2.53
C ASN A 354 -6.86 -24.08 3.98
N LEU A 355 -5.99 -23.11 4.23
CA LEU A 355 -5.81 -22.50 5.55
C LEU A 355 -7.13 -21.89 6.06
N LEU A 356 -7.81 -21.10 5.23
CA LEU A 356 -9.10 -20.50 5.58
C LEU A 356 -10.15 -21.56 5.94
N ARG A 357 -10.31 -22.59 5.11
CA ARG A 357 -11.34 -23.62 5.30
C ARG A 357 -11.10 -24.50 6.51
N GLN A 358 -9.85 -24.83 6.81
CA GLN A 358 -9.51 -25.74 7.92
C GLN A 358 -9.41 -25.02 9.26
N THR A 359 -8.99 -23.76 9.26
CA THR A 359 -8.65 -23.07 10.50
C THR A 359 -9.41 -21.75 10.72
N GLY A 360 -10.07 -21.24 9.71
CA GLY A 360 -10.66 -19.89 9.75
C GLY A 360 -9.63 -18.75 9.61
N VAL A 361 -8.34 -19.03 9.37
CA VAL A 361 -7.34 -17.98 9.18
C VAL A 361 -7.28 -17.57 7.71
N ALA A 362 -7.59 -16.31 7.43
CA ALA A 362 -7.54 -15.71 6.10
C ALA A 362 -6.23 -14.96 5.88
N VAL A 363 -5.44 -15.35 4.89
CA VAL A 363 -4.21 -14.66 4.45
C VAL A 363 -4.35 -14.23 2.99
N ALA A 364 -3.57 -13.27 2.54
CA ALA A 364 -3.61 -12.84 1.14
C ALA A 364 -2.71 -13.73 0.29
N PRO A 365 -3.25 -14.41 -0.77
CA PRO A 365 -2.43 -15.09 -1.75
C PRO A 365 -1.40 -14.17 -2.37
N GLY A 366 -0.17 -14.63 -2.52
CA GLY A 366 0.90 -13.82 -3.10
C GLY A 366 0.68 -13.50 -4.58
N SER A 367 -0.03 -14.37 -5.32
CA SER A 367 -0.43 -14.13 -6.70
C SER A 367 -1.27 -12.85 -6.89
N PHE A 368 -1.90 -12.31 -5.84
CA PHE A 368 -2.64 -11.05 -5.90
C PHE A 368 -1.73 -9.83 -6.10
N PHE A 369 -0.43 -10.01 -5.89
CA PHE A 369 0.59 -8.99 -6.08
C PHE A 369 1.39 -9.17 -7.39
N GLY A 370 1.05 -10.18 -8.16
CA GLY A 370 1.70 -10.51 -9.43
C GLY A 370 2.36 -11.89 -9.44
N SER A 371 2.91 -12.30 -10.58
CA SER A 371 3.52 -13.62 -10.75
C SER A 371 4.74 -13.86 -9.84
N GLY A 372 5.46 -12.81 -9.45
CA GLY A 372 6.56 -12.90 -8.47
C GLY A 372 6.10 -13.31 -7.06
N GLY A 373 4.80 -13.34 -6.80
CA GLY A 373 4.23 -13.79 -5.53
C GLY A 373 3.64 -15.20 -5.54
N GLU A 374 3.77 -15.96 -6.64
CA GLU A 374 3.07 -17.25 -6.85
C GLU A 374 3.22 -18.24 -5.69
N HIS A 375 4.40 -18.33 -5.10
CA HIS A 375 4.68 -19.27 -4.00
C HIS A 375 4.68 -18.61 -2.62
N HIS A 376 4.16 -17.40 -2.50
CA HIS A 376 4.18 -16.63 -1.26
C HIS A 376 2.77 -16.37 -0.72
N VAL A 377 2.71 -16.00 0.54
CA VAL A 377 1.55 -15.35 1.17
C VAL A 377 1.97 -14.05 1.83
N ARG A 378 1.05 -13.07 1.80
CA ARG A 378 1.17 -11.88 2.64
C ARG A 378 0.24 -12.01 3.84
N ILE A 379 0.79 -11.86 5.02
CA ILE A 379 0.08 -11.97 6.29
C ILE A 379 0.14 -10.62 7.01
N SER A 380 -1.03 -10.06 7.32
CA SER A 380 -1.17 -8.78 8.00
C SER A 380 -1.30 -8.97 9.52
N ILE A 381 -0.81 -7.99 10.28
CA ILE A 381 -0.89 -7.97 11.75
C ILE A 381 -2.02 -7.08 12.28
N THR A 382 -2.95 -6.68 11.44
CA THR A 382 -3.96 -5.66 11.73
C THR A 382 -5.25 -6.22 12.32
N VAL A 383 -5.09 -7.03 13.37
CA VAL A 383 -6.14 -7.51 14.29
C VAL A 383 -5.60 -7.46 15.72
N PRO A 384 -6.44 -7.49 16.77
CA PRO A 384 -5.99 -7.49 18.17
C PRO A 384 -4.94 -8.57 18.46
N THR A 385 -4.00 -8.29 19.38
CA THR A 385 -2.85 -9.18 19.67
C THR A 385 -3.29 -10.58 20.08
N ASP A 386 -4.41 -10.72 20.83
CA ASP A 386 -4.98 -12.02 21.19
C ASP A 386 -5.47 -12.80 19.96
N ARG A 387 -6.01 -12.11 18.94
CA ARG A 387 -6.40 -12.73 17.66
C ARG A 387 -5.19 -13.14 16.83
N VAL A 388 -4.08 -12.37 16.88
CA VAL A 388 -2.81 -12.79 16.27
C VAL A 388 -2.29 -14.06 16.91
N ARG A 389 -2.29 -14.17 18.25
CA ARG A 389 -1.90 -15.39 18.99
C ARG A 389 -2.79 -16.59 18.62
N GLN A 390 -4.10 -16.40 18.51
CA GLN A 390 -5.01 -17.45 18.06
C GLN A 390 -4.73 -17.90 16.63
N ALA A 391 -4.48 -16.98 15.70
CA ALA A 391 -4.13 -17.29 14.33
C ALA A 391 -2.79 -18.05 14.24
N ALA A 392 -1.79 -17.64 15.03
CA ALA A 392 -0.51 -18.32 15.17
C ALA A 392 -0.66 -19.78 15.62
N SER A 393 -1.44 -20.04 16.67
CA SER A 393 -1.74 -21.39 17.15
C SER A 393 -2.46 -22.23 16.09
N ARG A 394 -3.44 -21.68 15.39
CA ARG A 394 -4.18 -22.37 14.32
C ARG A 394 -3.27 -22.71 13.12
N LEU A 395 -2.34 -21.80 12.78
CA LEU A 395 -1.37 -22.02 11.70
C LEU A 395 -0.40 -23.15 12.04
N LEU A 396 0.12 -23.21 13.28
CA LEU A 396 0.96 -24.29 13.76
C LEU A 396 0.24 -25.65 13.70
N SER A 397 -1.02 -25.70 14.16
CA SER A 397 -1.84 -26.91 14.13
C SER A 397 -2.11 -27.36 12.69
N PHE A 398 -2.40 -26.43 11.78
CA PHE A 398 -2.57 -26.70 10.37
C PHE A 398 -1.31 -27.33 9.76
N ALA A 399 -0.14 -26.72 10.00
CA ALA A 399 1.11 -27.20 9.46
C ALA A 399 1.55 -28.55 10.03
N ALA A 400 1.16 -28.89 11.26
CA ALA A 400 1.40 -30.19 11.87
C ALA A 400 0.48 -31.30 11.32
N SER A 401 -0.66 -30.96 10.73
CA SER A 401 -1.60 -31.90 10.11
C SER A 401 -1.35 -32.13 8.62
N ALA A 402 -0.41 -31.41 8.02
CA ALA A 402 0.02 -31.50 6.63
C ALA A 402 1.18 -32.47 6.47
#